data_a263c56030db462bd378adf93435b551
#
_entry.id   a263c56030db462bd378adf93435b551
#
_cell.length_a   1.000
_cell.length_b   1.000
_cell.length_c   1.000
_cell.angle_alpha   90.00
_cell.angle_beta   90.00
_cell.angle_gamma   90.00
#
_symmetry.space_group_name_H-M   'P 1'
#
loop_
_entity.id
_entity.type
_entity.pdbx_description
1 polymer ?
#
loop_
_entity_poly.entity_id
_entity_poly.type
_entity_poly.pdbx_seq_one_letter_code
_entity_poly.pdbx_strand_id
1 'polypeptide(L)'
;AMRFALEKDVNMIVGNNPVRMAQFFAMADARKEELLEDIARGVVGGQIAIEESLRAQLETRCGAPNPERARELAALAERRGCLAPRDYWPGLRVASCWLSGSVGGHVTSLHPWVGDAIQFLDCGYGASEGKFNVPLENGKSAGALSLFGYFFEFIPAEGGEAFLAHELEDGARYQMIITSYSGLYRYDIHDIVRVEGFTGKTPNIYFETKTSDFANVNGEKVSGTLLVALLRELTAAAGIHLVHAAVIADESHCRY
;
A
#
# COMPACT_ATOMS: atom_id res chain seq x y z
N ALA A 1 7.06 -7.64 -15.95
CA ALA A 1 5.73 -7.94 -15.41
C ALA A 1 4.63 -7.36 -16.32
N MET A 2 4.63 -6.04 -16.59
CA MET A 2 3.58 -5.38 -17.39
C MET A 2 3.44 -5.96 -18.79
N ARG A 3 4.55 -6.27 -19.48
CA ARG A 3 4.55 -6.92 -20.79
C ARG A 3 3.62 -8.16 -20.85
N PHE A 4 3.60 -8.96 -19.78
CA PHE A 4 2.75 -10.15 -19.70
C PHE A 4 1.31 -9.82 -19.27
N ALA A 5 1.15 -8.85 -18.39
CA ALA A 5 -0.15 -8.51 -17.83
C ALA A 5 -1.07 -7.82 -18.85
N LEU A 6 -0.51 -7.08 -19.80
CA LEU A 6 -1.27 -6.40 -20.87
C LEU A 6 -2.00 -7.35 -21.83
N GLU A 7 -1.60 -8.62 -21.87
CA GLU A 7 -2.25 -9.67 -22.67
C GLU A 7 -3.21 -10.55 -21.88
N LYS A 8 -3.46 -10.19 -20.60
CA LYS A 8 -4.34 -10.97 -19.72
C LYS A 8 -5.56 -10.16 -19.32
N ASP A 9 -6.64 -10.86 -19.02
CA ASP A 9 -7.79 -10.26 -18.34
C ASP A 9 -7.49 -10.25 -16.84
N VAL A 10 -7.32 -9.03 -16.29
CA VAL A 10 -6.96 -8.82 -14.89
C VAL A 10 -8.16 -8.25 -14.16
N ASN A 11 -8.64 -8.96 -13.15
CA ASN A 11 -9.79 -8.57 -12.35
C ASN A 11 -9.39 -7.96 -11.00
N MET A 12 -8.18 -8.28 -10.53
CA MET A 12 -7.65 -7.81 -9.26
C MET A 12 -6.17 -7.50 -9.37
N ILE A 13 -5.76 -6.40 -8.77
CA ILE A 13 -4.35 -6.03 -8.58
C ILE A 13 -4.02 -6.01 -7.09
N VAL A 14 -2.83 -6.48 -6.73
CA VAL A 14 -2.35 -6.51 -5.36
C VAL A 14 -0.98 -5.87 -5.28
N GLY A 15 -0.82 -4.97 -4.34
CA GLY A 15 0.47 -4.38 -4.01
C GLY A 15 0.45 -3.87 -2.58
N ASN A 16 1.61 -3.80 -1.94
CA ASN A 16 1.67 -3.32 -0.56
C ASN A 16 1.53 -1.80 -0.42
N ASN A 17 1.81 -1.03 -1.48
CA ASN A 17 1.85 0.43 -1.41
C ASN A 17 1.18 1.06 -2.64
N PRO A 18 0.14 1.88 -2.48
CA PRO A 18 -0.57 2.52 -3.59
C PRO A 18 0.32 3.42 -4.45
N VAL A 19 1.29 4.12 -3.85
CA VAL A 19 2.23 4.98 -4.63
C VAL A 19 3.09 4.13 -5.57
N ARG A 20 3.60 2.99 -5.10
CA ARG A 20 4.37 2.09 -5.96
C ARG A 20 3.54 1.48 -7.09
N MET A 21 2.27 1.20 -6.83
CA MET A 21 1.34 0.75 -7.86
C MET A 21 1.11 1.84 -8.90
N ALA A 22 0.86 3.09 -8.47
CA ALA A 22 0.72 4.23 -9.38
C ALA A 22 2.00 4.47 -10.21
N GLN A 23 3.17 4.44 -9.57
CA GLN A 23 4.47 4.53 -10.25
C GLN A 23 4.69 3.41 -11.28
N PHE A 24 4.25 2.20 -10.97
CA PHE A 24 4.33 1.07 -11.89
C PHE A 24 3.47 1.28 -13.14
N PHE A 25 2.27 1.84 -12.99
CA PHE A 25 1.41 2.20 -14.12
C PHE A 25 1.96 3.39 -14.92
N ALA A 26 2.46 4.42 -14.23
CA ALA A 26 3.10 5.56 -14.87
C ALA A 26 4.33 5.14 -15.69
N MET A 27 5.15 4.24 -15.16
CA MET A 27 6.29 3.69 -15.89
C MET A 27 5.86 2.86 -17.11
N ALA A 28 4.76 2.12 -17.01
CA ALA A 28 4.22 1.36 -18.14
C ALA A 28 3.71 2.30 -19.23
N ASP A 29 3.03 3.39 -18.86
CA ASP A 29 2.60 4.42 -19.82
C ASP A 29 3.78 5.12 -20.48
N ALA A 30 4.79 5.52 -19.71
CA ALA A 30 6.00 6.17 -20.23
C ALA A 30 6.79 5.28 -21.23
N ARG A 31 6.64 3.95 -21.11
CA ARG A 31 7.31 2.97 -21.98
C ARG A 31 6.32 2.21 -22.87
N LYS A 32 5.17 2.80 -23.16
CA LYS A 32 4.11 2.09 -23.89
C LYS A 32 4.52 1.65 -25.29
N GLU A 33 5.27 2.48 -26.03
CA GLU A 33 5.72 2.14 -27.38
C GLU A 33 6.58 0.85 -27.38
N GLU A 34 7.52 0.74 -26.44
CA GLU A 34 8.35 -0.47 -26.28
C GLU A 34 7.49 -1.70 -25.91
N LEU A 35 6.55 -1.53 -24.97
CA LEU A 35 5.67 -2.61 -24.54
C LEU A 35 4.77 -3.09 -25.67
N LEU A 36 4.25 -2.17 -26.49
CA LEU A 36 3.42 -2.49 -27.64
C LEU A 36 4.20 -3.21 -28.75
N GLU A 37 5.43 -2.77 -29.01
CA GLU A 37 6.33 -3.45 -29.95
C GLU A 37 6.66 -4.87 -29.49
N ASP A 38 6.98 -5.04 -28.20
CA ASP A 38 7.27 -6.34 -27.59
C ASP A 38 6.06 -7.30 -27.69
N ILE A 39 4.85 -6.79 -27.48
CA ILE A 39 3.60 -7.55 -27.62
C ILE A 39 3.40 -7.95 -29.08
N ALA A 40 3.56 -7.01 -30.00
CA ALA A 40 3.38 -7.27 -31.43
C ALA A 40 4.34 -8.34 -31.95
N ARG A 41 5.56 -8.39 -31.44
CA ARG A 41 6.61 -9.32 -31.83
C ARG A 41 6.69 -10.61 -31.01
N GLY A 42 6.00 -10.69 -29.88
CA GLY A 42 6.07 -11.84 -28.97
C GLY A 42 7.41 -11.97 -28.23
N VAL A 43 8.08 -10.87 -27.93
CA VAL A 43 9.43 -10.85 -27.32
C VAL A 43 9.43 -10.13 -25.97
N VAL A 44 10.55 -10.17 -25.27
CA VAL A 44 10.87 -9.36 -24.10
C VAL A 44 11.92 -8.32 -24.49
N GLY A 45 11.61 -7.04 -24.30
CA GLY A 45 12.39 -5.89 -24.76
C GLY A 45 13.89 -6.00 -24.56
N GLY A 46 14.63 -5.72 -25.62
CA GLY A 46 16.09 -5.81 -25.64
C GLY A 46 16.81 -4.79 -24.75
N GLN A 47 16.10 -3.72 -24.33
CA GLN A 47 16.67 -2.69 -23.47
C GLN A 47 16.75 -3.09 -21.99
N ILE A 48 16.10 -4.20 -21.60
CA ILE A 48 16.20 -4.71 -20.24
C ILE A 48 17.44 -5.59 -20.14
N ALA A 49 18.39 -5.18 -19.31
CA ALA A 49 19.58 -5.96 -19.01
C ALA A 49 19.21 -7.17 -18.15
N ILE A 50 18.96 -8.30 -18.80
CA ILE A 50 18.72 -9.60 -18.16
C ILE A 50 19.65 -10.64 -18.78
N GLU A 51 19.99 -11.66 -18.01
CA GLU A 51 20.78 -12.78 -18.48
C GLU A 51 20.07 -13.49 -19.65
N GLU A 52 20.84 -13.93 -20.65
CA GLU A 52 20.31 -14.53 -21.89
C GLU A 52 19.47 -15.79 -21.62
N SER A 53 19.90 -16.61 -20.67
CA SER A 53 19.17 -17.81 -20.25
C SER A 53 17.79 -17.47 -19.68
N LEU A 54 17.69 -16.39 -18.87
CA LEU A 54 16.43 -15.89 -18.33
C LEU A 54 15.57 -15.25 -19.42
N ARG A 55 16.19 -14.51 -20.36
CA ARG A 55 15.49 -13.94 -21.52
C ARG A 55 14.78 -15.04 -22.30
N ALA A 56 15.50 -16.09 -22.70
CA ALA A 56 14.93 -17.22 -23.43
C ALA A 56 13.76 -17.89 -22.70
N GLN A 57 13.87 -18.05 -21.38
CA GLN A 57 12.77 -18.59 -20.55
C GLN A 57 11.55 -17.65 -20.54
N LEU A 58 11.76 -16.35 -20.45
CA LEU A 58 10.68 -15.36 -20.46
C LEU A 58 10.01 -15.30 -21.83
N GLU A 59 10.78 -15.33 -22.91
CA GLU A 59 10.26 -15.31 -24.28
C GLU A 59 9.42 -16.55 -24.58
N THR A 60 9.80 -17.72 -24.08
CA THR A 60 8.95 -18.93 -24.14
C THR A 60 7.56 -18.70 -23.49
N ARG A 61 7.47 -17.81 -22.51
CA ARG A 61 6.22 -17.45 -21.83
C ARG A 61 5.45 -16.30 -22.48
N CYS A 62 6.09 -15.55 -23.40
CA CYS A 62 5.42 -14.47 -24.12
C CYS A 62 4.33 -15.00 -25.07
N GLY A 63 4.43 -16.25 -25.50
CA GLY A 63 3.54 -16.81 -26.51
C GLY A 63 3.86 -16.30 -27.92
N ALA A 64 2.90 -16.49 -28.84
CA ALA A 64 3.02 -16.02 -30.22
C ALA A 64 2.96 -14.48 -30.30
N PRO A 65 3.51 -13.88 -31.36
CA PRO A 65 3.29 -12.47 -31.68
C PRO A 65 1.81 -12.10 -31.67
N ASN A 66 1.49 -10.95 -31.03
CA ASN A 66 0.09 -10.49 -30.89
C ASN A 66 -0.07 -9.05 -31.40
N PRO A 67 0.05 -8.81 -32.73
CA PRO A 67 -0.08 -7.47 -33.30
C PRO A 67 -1.50 -6.89 -33.19
N GLU A 68 -2.53 -7.74 -33.03
CA GLU A 68 -3.90 -7.30 -32.83
C GLU A 68 -4.07 -6.63 -31.46
N ARG A 69 -3.62 -7.28 -30.38
CA ARG A 69 -3.64 -6.70 -29.03
C ARG A 69 -2.78 -5.44 -28.93
N ALA A 70 -1.63 -5.42 -29.59
CA ALA A 70 -0.79 -4.22 -29.63
C ALA A 70 -1.51 -3.02 -30.28
N ARG A 71 -2.22 -3.24 -31.40
CA ARG A 71 -3.03 -2.19 -32.05
C ARG A 71 -4.19 -1.73 -31.20
N GLU A 72 -4.88 -2.64 -30.52
CA GLU A 72 -5.97 -2.31 -29.58
C GLU A 72 -5.46 -1.40 -28.46
N LEU A 73 -4.36 -1.77 -27.82
CA LEU A 73 -3.74 -0.99 -26.74
C LEU A 73 -3.25 0.38 -27.23
N ALA A 74 -2.65 0.45 -28.42
CA ALA A 74 -2.24 1.71 -29.05
C ALA A 74 -3.43 2.65 -29.26
N ALA A 75 -4.54 2.14 -29.80
CA ALA A 75 -5.76 2.91 -30.01
C ALA A 75 -6.40 3.39 -28.69
N LEU A 76 -6.30 2.58 -27.60
CA LEU A 76 -6.72 2.99 -26.27
C LEU A 76 -5.85 4.14 -25.74
N ALA A 77 -4.54 4.02 -25.83
CA ALA A 77 -3.59 5.04 -25.39
C ALA A 77 -3.76 6.35 -26.15
N GLU A 78 -3.96 6.29 -27.47
CA GLU A 78 -4.21 7.48 -28.31
C GLU A 78 -5.50 8.20 -27.91
N ARG A 79 -6.62 7.49 -27.76
CA ARG A 79 -7.91 8.07 -27.39
C ARG A 79 -7.92 8.71 -26.00
N ARG A 80 -7.17 8.16 -25.06
CA ARG A 80 -7.16 8.57 -23.64
C ARG A 80 -5.98 9.47 -23.28
N GLY A 81 -4.98 9.56 -24.14
CA GLY A 81 -3.73 10.29 -23.88
C GLY A 81 -2.77 9.53 -22.96
N CYS A 82 -3.16 8.36 -22.46
CA CYS A 82 -2.32 7.49 -21.61
C CYS A 82 -2.74 6.02 -21.71
N LEU A 83 -1.83 5.12 -21.35
CA LEU A 83 -2.07 3.68 -21.24
C LEU A 83 -2.40 3.35 -19.78
N ALA A 84 -3.68 3.24 -19.43
CA ALA A 84 -4.13 3.07 -18.04
C ALA A 84 -4.89 1.76 -17.81
N PRO A 85 -4.73 1.09 -16.65
CA PRO A 85 -5.44 -0.14 -16.27
C PRO A 85 -6.96 -0.09 -16.48
N ARG A 86 -7.59 1.02 -16.13
CA ARG A 86 -9.03 1.23 -16.30
C ARG A 86 -9.52 1.07 -17.75
N ASP A 87 -8.62 1.26 -18.72
CA ASP A 87 -8.96 1.19 -20.15
C ASP A 87 -8.61 -0.18 -20.75
N TYR A 88 -7.47 -0.78 -20.38
CA TYR A 88 -7.03 -2.05 -20.96
C TYR A 88 -7.40 -3.29 -20.15
N TRP A 89 -7.88 -3.13 -18.91
CA TRP A 89 -8.46 -4.20 -18.09
C TRP A 89 -9.91 -3.91 -17.72
N PRO A 90 -10.85 -4.09 -18.64
CA PRO A 90 -12.27 -3.78 -18.40
C PRO A 90 -12.89 -4.65 -17.29
N GLY A 91 -12.27 -5.79 -16.99
CA GLY A 91 -12.63 -6.68 -15.89
C GLY A 91 -12.10 -6.25 -14.52
N LEU A 92 -11.22 -5.26 -14.43
CA LEU A 92 -10.61 -4.83 -13.16
C LEU A 92 -11.68 -4.28 -12.20
N ARG A 93 -11.78 -4.88 -11.00
CA ARG A 93 -12.76 -4.51 -9.98
C ARG A 93 -12.14 -4.19 -8.62
N VAL A 94 -10.98 -4.76 -8.34
CA VAL A 94 -10.37 -4.73 -7.01
C VAL A 94 -8.91 -4.29 -7.09
N ALA A 95 -8.54 -3.36 -6.22
CA ALA A 95 -7.16 -3.05 -5.90
C ALA A 95 -6.92 -3.30 -4.40
N SER A 96 -6.01 -4.20 -4.07
CA SER A 96 -5.65 -4.50 -2.69
C SER A 96 -4.30 -3.90 -2.36
N CYS A 97 -4.25 -3.07 -1.33
CA CYS A 97 -3.03 -2.44 -0.83
C CYS A 97 -3.23 -2.00 0.62
N TRP A 98 -2.19 -1.51 1.26
CA TRP A 98 -2.33 -0.89 2.58
C TRP A 98 -3.10 0.42 2.48
N LEU A 99 -4.12 0.57 3.34
CA LEU A 99 -4.99 1.74 3.42
C LEU A 99 -4.78 2.51 4.73
N SER A 100 -3.94 2.01 5.65
CA SER A 100 -3.69 2.60 6.98
C SER A 100 -2.37 3.35 7.09
N GLY A 101 -2.19 4.07 8.18
CA GLY A 101 -0.99 4.87 8.46
C GLY A 101 -0.76 5.97 7.42
N SER A 102 0.49 6.39 7.27
CA SER A 102 0.88 7.43 6.29
C SER A 102 0.66 7.02 4.83
N VAL A 103 0.58 5.72 4.55
CA VAL A 103 0.43 5.17 3.21
C VAL A 103 -1.00 5.29 2.69
N GLY A 104 -2.01 5.15 3.56
CA GLY A 104 -3.43 5.17 3.17
C GLY A 104 -3.87 6.46 2.47
N GLY A 105 -3.33 7.61 2.90
CA GLY A 105 -3.61 8.88 2.24
C GLY A 105 -3.16 8.98 0.77
N HIS A 106 -2.38 8.00 0.26
CA HIS A 106 -1.94 7.98 -1.13
C HIS A 106 -2.84 7.15 -2.07
N VAL A 107 -3.90 6.54 -1.56
CA VAL A 107 -4.85 5.75 -2.39
C VAL A 107 -5.42 6.60 -3.54
N THR A 108 -5.64 7.89 -3.30
CA THR A 108 -6.11 8.83 -4.33
C THR A 108 -5.20 8.91 -5.55
N SER A 109 -3.89 8.61 -5.41
CA SER A 109 -2.95 8.56 -6.54
C SER A 109 -3.22 7.42 -7.53
N LEU A 110 -4.01 6.41 -7.13
CA LEU A 110 -4.40 5.31 -8.00
C LEU A 110 -5.62 5.62 -8.87
N HIS A 111 -6.53 6.52 -8.44
CA HIS A 111 -7.76 6.83 -9.17
C HIS A 111 -7.54 7.21 -10.64
N PRO A 112 -6.53 8.04 -10.99
CA PRO A 112 -6.24 8.34 -12.39
C PRO A 112 -5.94 7.11 -13.25
N TRP A 113 -5.44 6.05 -12.65
CA TRP A 113 -5.03 4.81 -13.32
C TRP A 113 -6.13 3.77 -13.39
N VAL A 114 -6.82 3.56 -12.26
CA VAL A 114 -7.78 2.45 -12.12
C VAL A 114 -9.25 2.88 -12.23
N GLY A 115 -9.52 4.21 -12.17
CA GLY A 115 -10.88 4.76 -12.17
C GLY A 115 -11.55 4.73 -10.80
N ASP A 116 -12.73 5.36 -10.70
CA ASP A 116 -13.44 5.56 -9.44
C ASP A 116 -14.34 4.37 -9.05
N ALA A 117 -14.62 3.47 -9.99
CA ALA A 117 -15.48 2.31 -9.75
C ALA A 117 -14.77 1.12 -9.09
N ILE A 118 -13.46 1.26 -8.82
CA ILE A 118 -12.64 0.22 -8.22
C ILE A 118 -12.93 0.08 -6.72
N GLN A 119 -12.94 -1.14 -6.22
CA GLN A 119 -13.00 -1.41 -4.79
C GLN A 119 -11.57 -1.51 -4.23
N PHE A 120 -11.29 -0.75 -3.19
CA PHE A 120 -10.02 -0.85 -2.47
C PHE A 120 -10.20 -1.79 -1.27
N LEU A 121 -9.34 -2.81 -1.21
CA LEU A 121 -9.26 -3.73 -0.08
C LEU A 121 -7.96 -3.50 0.67
N ASP A 122 -8.05 -3.33 1.99
CA ASP A 122 -6.84 -3.32 2.81
C ASP A 122 -6.21 -4.72 2.85
N CYS A 123 -4.90 -4.78 2.71
CA CYS A 123 -4.14 -6.04 2.84
C CYS A 123 -4.12 -6.57 4.27
N GLY A 124 -4.63 -5.79 5.23
CA GLY A 124 -4.56 -6.06 6.65
C GLY A 124 -3.24 -5.63 7.27
N TYR A 125 -3.31 -5.34 8.57
CA TYR A 125 -2.16 -4.95 9.35
C TYR A 125 -1.22 -6.15 9.57
N GLY A 126 0.00 -5.99 9.12
CA GLY A 126 1.04 -6.98 9.27
C GLY A 126 2.42 -6.36 9.19
N ALA A 127 3.38 -7.04 9.79
CA ALA A 127 4.79 -6.72 9.80
C ALA A 127 5.60 -7.98 9.48
N SER A 128 6.94 -7.91 9.58
CA SER A 128 7.80 -9.09 9.42
C SER A 128 7.52 -10.15 10.47
N GLU A 129 7.04 -9.73 11.63
CA GLU A 129 6.70 -10.57 12.78
C GLU A 129 5.39 -11.33 12.59
N GLY A 130 4.50 -10.86 11.72
CA GLY A 130 3.25 -11.56 11.46
C GLY A 130 2.11 -10.75 10.86
N LYS A 131 0.94 -11.38 10.82
CA LYS A 131 -0.35 -10.78 10.40
C LYS A 131 -1.25 -10.65 11.61
N PHE A 132 -1.68 -9.43 11.91
CA PHE A 132 -2.30 -9.09 13.20
C PHE A 132 -3.79 -8.79 13.11
N ASN A 133 -4.30 -8.42 11.94
CA ASN A 133 -5.73 -8.28 11.74
C ASN A 133 -6.19 -8.82 10.39
N VAL A 134 -7.50 -8.97 10.27
CA VAL A 134 -8.20 -9.33 9.03
C VAL A 134 -9.29 -8.27 8.81
N PRO A 135 -9.10 -7.33 7.88
CA PRO A 135 -10.14 -6.38 7.49
C PRO A 135 -11.35 -7.12 6.91
N LEU A 136 -12.55 -6.76 7.35
CA LEU A 136 -13.79 -7.42 6.95
C LEU A 136 -14.68 -6.53 6.06
N GLU A 137 -14.32 -5.24 5.94
CA GLU A 137 -15.08 -4.27 5.17
C GLU A 137 -14.22 -3.61 4.08
N ASN A 138 -14.84 -3.37 2.91
CA ASN A 138 -14.18 -2.68 1.81
C ASN A 138 -13.82 -1.25 2.21
N GLY A 139 -12.62 -0.81 1.85
CA GLY A 139 -12.13 0.54 2.10
C GLY A 139 -11.73 0.83 3.55
N LYS A 140 -11.86 -0.15 4.46
CA LYS A 140 -11.46 -0.01 5.85
C LYS A 140 -10.20 -0.80 6.15
N SER A 141 -9.34 -0.23 7.00
CA SER A 141 -8.13 -0.89 7.51
C SER A 141 -8.37 -1.59 8.85
N ALA A 142 -9.39 -1.14 9.60
CA ALA A 142 -9.78 -1.80 10.83
C ALA A 142 -10.30 -3.21 10.52
N GLY A 143 -9.79 -4.19 11.24
CA GLY A 143 -10.16 -5.57 11.05
C GLY A 143 -10.02 -6.39 12.31
N ALA A 144 -10.71 -7.52 12.35
CA ALA A 144 -10.72 -8.42 13.48
C ALA A 144 -9.30 -8.85 13.85
N LEU A 145 -8.94 -8.71 15.13
CA LEU A 145 -7.64 -9.14 15.65
C LEU A 145 -7.43 -10.63 15.38
N SER A 146 -6.29 -10.98 14.81
CA SER A 146 -5.92 -12.36 14.46
C SER A 146 -5.47 -13.13 15.70
N LEU A 147 -6.39 -13.67 16.44
CA LEU A 147 -6.12 -14.40 17.70
C LEU A 147 -5.42 -15.76 17.52
N PHE A 148 -5.34 -16.24 16.27
CA PHE A 148 -4.71 -17.51 15.96
C PHE A 148 -3.21 -17.33 15.72
N GLY A 149 -2.39 -17.89 16.59
CA GLY A 149 -0.93 -17.90 16.45
C GLY A 149 -0.20 -16.83 17.25
N TYR A 150 -0.91 -15.96 17.94
CA TYR A 150 -0.33 -14.92 18.79
C TYR A 150 -1.07 -14.80 20.11
N PHE A 151 -0.31 -14.49 21.17
CA PHE A 151 -0.84 -13.93 22.40
C PHE A 151 -0.51 -12.44 22.40
N PHE A 152 -1.54 -11.61 22.54
CA PHE A 152 -1.43 -10.15 22.48
C PHE A 152 -1.60 -9.55 23.86
N GLU A 153 -0.77 -8.56 24.16
CA GLU A 153 -0.91 -7.62 25.27
C GLU A 153 -0.92 -6.20 24.71
N PHE A 154 -1.64 -5.31 25.34
CA PHE A 154 -1.87 -3.96 24.86
C PHE A 154 -1.61 -2.95 25.97
N ILE A 155 -0.62 -2.08 25.81
CA ILE A 155 -0.30 -1.01 26.75
C ILE A 155 -0.96 0.27 26.22
N PRO A 156 -1.77 1.00 27.03
CA PRO A 156 -2.30 2.29 26.60
C PRO A 156 -1.21 3.19 26.01
N ALA A 157 -1.51 3.93 24.95
CA ALA A 157 -0.51 4.78 24.29
C ALA A 157 0.09 5.85 25.22
N GLU A 158 -0.64 6.21 26.27
CA GLU A 158 -0.23 7.13 27.32
C GLU A 158 0.60 6.44 28.42
N GLY A 159 0.78 5.13 28.33
CA GLY A 159 1.46 4.30 29.33
C GLY A 159 0.49 3.70 30.36
N GLY A 160 0.97 2.74 31.14
CA GLY A 160 0.19 2.06 32.17
C GLY A 160 0.39 0.56 32.18
N GLU A 161 -0.56 -0.15 32.76
CA GLU A 161 -0.58 -1.62 32.79
C GLU A 161 -1.03 -2.19 31.44
N ALA A 162 -0.61 -3.42 31.17
CA ALA A 162 -1.00 -4.11 29.95
C ALA A 162 -2.40 -4.72 30.08
N PHE A 163 -3.21 -4.55 29.07
CA PHE A 163 -4.54 -5.13 28.88
C PHE A 163 -4.49 -6.35 27.96
N LEU A 164 -5.44 -7.24 28.11
CA LEU A 164 -5.70 -8.32 27.16
C LEU A 164 -6.74 -7.88 26.11
N ALA A 165 -6.84 -8.61 25.00
CA ALA A 165 -7.71 -8.26 23.88
C ALA A 165 -9.19 -8.05 24.25
N HIS A 166 -9.69 -8.72 25.30
CA HIS A 166 -11.09 -8.61 25.73
C HIS A 166 -11.35 -7.40 26.66
N GLU A 167 -10.30 -6.68 27.05
CA GLU A 167 -10.34 -5.51 27.94
C GLU A 167 -10.20 -4.20 27.16
N LEU A 168 -10.01 -4.29 25.83
CA LEU A 168 -9.82 -3.11 25.00
C LEU A 168 -11.11 -2.33 24.81
N GLU A 169 -10.98 -1.01 24.70
CA GLU A 169 -12.10 -0.08 24.53
C GLU A 169 -12.14 0.49 23.10
N ASP A 170 -13.35 0.71 22.60
CA ASP A 170 -13.56 1.32 21.28
C ASP A 170 -13.00 2.76 21.25
N GLY A 171 -12.32 3.09 20.17
CA GLY A 171 -11.67 4.39 19.96
C GLY A 171 -10.35 4.55 20.70
N ALA A 172 -9.97 3.65 21.60
CA ALA A 172 -8.73 3.75 22.36
C ALA A 172 -7.50 3.33 21.54
N ARG A 173 -6.32 3.77 22.01
CA ARG A 173 -5.01 3.59 21.35
C ARG A 173 -4.09 2.79 22.26
N TYR A 174 -3.44 1.81 21.68
CA TYR A 174 -2.58 0.91 22.43
C TYR A 174 -1.28 0.62 21.69
N GLN A 175 -0.21 0.54 22.43
CA GLN A 175 1.05 -0.08 21.99
C GLN A 175 0.88 -1.61 22.04
N MET A 176 1.18 -2.28 20.96
CA MET A 176 0.96 -3.73 20.84
C MET A 176 2.21 -4.52 21.18
N ILE A 177 2.06 -5.48 22.09
CA ILE A 177 3.08 -6.45 22.51
C ILE A 177 2.64 -7.83 22.03
N ILE A 178 3.55 -8.58 21.45
CA ILE A 178 3.24 -9.89 20.89
C ILE A 178 4.08 -11.01 21.49
N THR A 179 3.46 -12.15 21.68
CA THR A 179 4.12 -13.43 21.92
C THR A 179 3.68 -14.39 20.83
N SER A 180 4.64 -15.07 20.16
CA SER A 180 4.36 -15.90 18.99
C SER A 180 5.07 -17.26 19.04
N TYR A 181 4.58 -18.21 18.25
CA TYR A 181 5.23 -19.50 18.07
C TYR A 181 6.60 -19.44 17.39
N SER A 182 6.93 -18.32 16.72
CA SER A 182 8.25 -18.10 16.12
C SER A 182 9.34 -17.76 17.13
N GLY A 183 9.01 -17.73 18.43
CA GLY A 183 9.96 -17.50 19.51
C GLY A 183 10.02 -16.08 20.04
N LEU A 184 9.15 -15.18 19.56
CA LEU A 184 9.00 -13.87 20.17
C LEU A 184 8.24 -14.00 21.48
N TYR A 185 8.80 -13.46 22.55
CA TYR A 185 8.18 -13.47 23.88
C TYR A 185 8.07 -12.05 24.41
N ARG A 186 6.82 -11.57 24.61
CA ARG A 186 6.50 -10.21 25.03
C ARG A 186 7.27 -9.15 24.23
N TYR A 187 7.33 -9.38 22.94
CA TYR A 187 8.08 -8.53 22.01
C TYR A 187 7.30 -7.26 21.72
N ASP A 188 7.93 -6.13 22.02
CA ASP A 188 7.42 -4.82 21.66
C ASP A 188 7.71 -4.55 20.19
N ILE A 189 6.66 -4.50 19.37
CA ILE A 189 6.78 -4.20 17.94
C ILE A 189 6.90 -2.69 17.67
N HIS A 190 6.76 -1.87 18.70
CA HIS A 190 6.76 -0.41 18.63
C HIS A 190 5.65 0.19 17.75
N ASP A 191 4.57 -0.53 17.57
CA ASP A 191 3.41 -0.09 16.80
C ASP A 191 2.28 0.34 17.74
N ILE A 192 1.70 1.50 17.46
CA ILE A 192 0.45 1.96 18.04
C ILE A 192 -0.69 1.51 17.13
N VAL A 193 -1.61 0.78 17.72
CA VAL A 193 -2.86 0.38 17.08
C VAL A 193 -4.03 1.13 17.69
N ARG A 194 -5.07 1.36 16.91
CA ARG A 194 -6.33 1.91 17.37
C ARG A 194 -7.43 0.88 17.24
N VAL A 195 -8.32 0.83 18.23
CA VAL A 195 -9.53 0.01 18.19
C VAL A 195 -10.63 0.78 17.46
N GLU A 196 -11.28 0.16 16.49
CA GLU A 196 -12.43 0.70 15.77
C GLU A 196 -13.54 -0.36 15.72
N GLY A 197 -14.31 -0.40 16.80
CA GLY A 197 -15.40 -1.35 16.97
C GLY A 197 -14.94 -2.78 17.24
N PHE A 198 -15.90 -3.70 17.14
CA PHE A 198 -15.72 -5.11 17.48
C PHE A 198 -16.46 -6.00 16.46
N THR A 199 -15.85 -7.15 16.16
CA THR A 199 -16.51 -8.24 15.46
C THR A 199 -16.87 -9.31 16.49
N GLY A 200 -18.15 -9.33 16.91
CA GLY A 200 -18.56 -10.08 18.08
C GLY A 200 -17.90 -9.54 19.36
N LYS A 201 -16.99 -10.32 19.96
CA LYS A 201 -16.18 -9.89 21.11
C LYS A 201 -14.73 -9.60 20.75
N THR A 202 -14.35 -9.78 19.48
CA THR A 202 -12.98 -9.56 19.00
C THR A 202 -12.82 -8.10 18.62
N PRO A 203 -11.82 -7.36 19.16
CA PRO A 203 -11.59 -5.98 18.75
C PRO A 203 -11.16 -5.91 17.28
N ASN A 204 -11.68 -4.94 16.56
CA ASN A 204 -11.17 -4.56 15.27
C ASN A 204 -10.08 -3.52 15.48
N ILE A 205 -8.88 -3.81 15.02
CA ILE A 205 -7.74 -2.93 15.16
C ILE A 205 -7.20 -2.50 13.80
N TYR A 206 -6.58 -1.35 13.75
CA TYR A 206 -5.73 -0.95 12.63
C TYR A 206 -4.44 -0.30 13.12
N PHE A 207 -3.41 -0.36 12.29
CA PHE A 207 -2.15 0.33 12.53
C PHE A 207 -2.34 1.83 12.38
N GLU A 208 -2.00 2.60 13.40
CA GLU A 208 -2.07 4.06 13.38
C GLU A 208 -0.69 4.67 13.10
N THR A 209 0.32 4.33 13.91
CA THR A 209 1.67 4.89 13.83
C THR A 209 2.67 4.02 14.59
N LYS A 210 3.96 4.40 14.54
CA LYS A 210 4.98 3.81 15.41
C LYS A 210 5.21 4.69 16.65
N THR A 211 5.63 4.07 17.75
CA THR A 211 6.03 4.80 18.96
C THR A 211 7.23 5.73 18.73
N SER A 212 8.05 5.41 17.73
CA SER A 212 9.23 6.20 17.33
C SER A 212 8.93 7.32 16.32
N ASP A 213 7.70 7.39 15.78
CA ASP A 213 7.32 8.39 14.77
C ASP A 213 6.93 9.75 15.38
N PHE A 214 7.40 10.03 16.58
CA PHE A 214 7.24 11.32 17.22
C PHE A 214 8.54 12.11 17.18
N ALA A 215 8.50 13.27 16.56
CA ALA A 215 9.56 14.24 16.70
C ALA A 215 9.32 15.03 18.01
N ASN A 216 10.36 15.26 18.78
CA ASN A 216 10.32 15.98 20.05
C ASN A 216 11.55 16.88 20.12
N VAL A 217 11.38 18.16 19.84
CA VAL A 217 12.46 19.16 19.87
C VAL A 217 12.46 19.93 21.21
N ASN A 218 11.29 20.26 21.73
CA ASN A 218 11.13 21.10 22.94
C ASN A 218 10.19 20.49 23.99
N GLY A 219 10.07 19.15 24.05
CA GLY A 219 9.16 18.46 24.98
C GLY A 219 7.77 18.17 24.43
N GLU A 220 7.44 18.67 23.23
CA GLU A 220 6.22 18.31 22.50
C GLU A 220 6.39 16.97 21.78
N LYS A 221 5.30 16.23 21.69
CA LYS A 221 5.25 15.00 20.88
C LYS A 221 4.50 15.28 19.59
N VAL A 222 5.21 15.63 18.52
CA VAL A 222 4.60 15.88 17.21
C VAL A 222 4.62 14.60 16.39
N SER A 223 3.44 14.07 16.08
CA SER A 223 3.28 12.87 15.27
C SER A 223 3.70 13.11 13.82
N GLY A 224 4.55 12.24 13.27
CA GLY A 224 4.90 12.25 11.86
C GLY A 224 3.69 12.15 10.93
N THR A 225 2.67 11.38 11.33
CA THR A 225 1.39 11.27 10.60
C THR A 225 0.66 12.61 10.54
N LEU A 226 0.61 13.36 11.66
CA LEU A 226 0.01 14.70 11.71
C LEU A 226 0.77 15.68 10.80
N LEU A 227 2.10 15.67 10.86
CA LEU A 227 2.93 16.53 10.03
C LEU A 227 2.72 16.27 8.53
N VAL A 228 2.65 15.00 8.12
CA VAL A 228 2.38 14.62 6.73
C VAL A 228 0.98 15.07 6.31
N ALA A 229 -0.04 14.95 7.17
CA ALA A 229 -1.39 15.41 6.88
C ALA A 229 -1.44 16.93 6.68
N LEU A 230 -0.83 17.69 7.58
CA LEU A 230 -0.73 19.15 7.48
C LEU A 230 0.03 19.61 6.23
N LEU A 231 1.16 18.96 5.91
CA LEU A 231 1.92 19.26 4.70
C LEU A 231 1.08 19.04 3.44
N ARG A 232 0.28 17.99 3.39
CA ARG A 232 -0.62 17.73 2.26
C ARG A 232 -1.70 18.79 2.12
N GLU A 233 -2.32 19.17 3.22
CA GLU A 233 -3.35 20.22 3.23
C GLU A 233 -2.77 21.55 2.74
N LEU A 234 -1.63 21.97 3.28
CA LEU A 234 -0.96 23.21 2.91
C LEU A 234 -0.49 23.21 1.45
N THR A 235 0.09 22.12 0.98
CA THR A 235 0.57 22.03 -0.41
C THR A 235 -0.59 21.95 -1.39
N ALA A 236 -1.69 21.26 -1.05
CA ALA A 236 -2.89 21.25 -1.85
C ALA A 236 -3.52 22.66 -1.96
N ALA A 237 -3.59 23.39 -0.84
CA ALA A 237 -4.08 24.77 -0.83
C ALA A 237 -3.18 25.71 -1.68
N ALA A 238 -1.89 25.44 -1.75
CA ALA A 238 -0.93 26.19 -2.57
C ALA A 238 -0.85 25.71 -4.03
N GLY A 239 -1.63 24.69 -4.43
CA GLY A 239 -1.57 24.12 -5.78
C GLY A 239 -0.28 23.33 -6.07
N ILE A 240 0.44 22.91 -5.02
CA ILE A 240 1.70 22.16 -5.14
C ILE A 240 1.40 20.67 -5.07
N HIS A 241 1.88 19.91 -6.05
CA HIS A 241 1.82 18.45 -6.03
C HIS A 241 2.96 17.87 -5.18
N LEU A 242 2.66 17.40 -3.98
CA LEU A 242 3.62 16.81 -3.08
C LEU A 242 3.86 15.34 -3.44
N VAL A 243 5.05 15.01 -3.96
CA VAL A 243 5.46 13.64 -4.30
C VAL A 243 6.07 12.93 -3.09
N HIS A 244 6.89 13.65 -2.33
CA HIS A 244 7.56 13.14 -1.13
C HIS A 244 7.81 14.28 -0.15
N ALA A 245 7.72 13.99 1.13
CA ALA A 245 8.09 14.92 2.20
C ALA A 245 8.84 14.17 3.31
N ALA A 246 9.81 14.83 3.89
CA ALA A 246 10.48 14.40 5.12
C ALA A 246 10.50 15.57 6.09
N VAL A 247 10.21 15.29 7.36
CA VAL A 247 10.37 16.26 8.44
C VAL A 247 11.55 15.80 9.28
N ILE A 248 12.52 16.69 9.45
CA ILE A 248 13.75 16.41 10.19
C ILE A 248 13.80 17.36 11.38
N ALA A 249 13.90 16.80 12.59
CA ALA A 249 14.09 17.59 13.78
C ALA A 249 15.47 18.25 13.77
N ASP A 250 15.51 19.58 13.87
CA ASP A 250 16.74 20.38 14.03
C ASP A 250 16.83 20.82 15.48
N GLU A 251 17.37 19.96 16.33
CA GLU A 251 17.51 20.20 17.78
C GLU A 251 18.39 21.43 18.07
N SER A 252 19.36 21.73 17.20
CA SER A 252 20.26 22.86 17.39
C SER A 252 19.58 24.23 17.26
N HIS A 253 18.49 24.30 16.49
CA HIS A 253 17.72 25.53 16.28
C HIS A 253 16.29 25.44 16.84
N CYS A 254 15.97 24.39 17.59
CA CYS A 254 14.65 24.15 18.17
C CYS A 254 13.50 24.27 17.14
N ARG A 255 13.63 23.62 15.98
CA ARG A 255 12.64 23.64 14.86
C ARG A 255 12.55 22.31 14.12
N TYR A 256 11.53 22.22 13.24
CA TYR A 256 11.32 21.10 12.33
C TYR A 256 11.56 21.51 10.89
#